data_8cfcf9c412cfb61c173eda2ec738b98c
#
_entry.id   8cfcf9c412cfb61c173eda2ec738b98c
#
_cell.length_a   1.000
_cell.length_b   1.000
_cell.length_c   1.000
_cell.angle_alpha   90.00
_cell.angle_beta   90.00
_cell.angle_gamma   90.00
#
_symmetry.space_group_name_H-M   'P 1'
#
loop_
_entity.id
_entity.type
_entity.pdbx_description
1 polymer ?
#
loop_
_entity_poly.entity_id
_entity_poly.type
_entity_poly.pdbx_seq_one_letter_code
_entity_poly.pdbx_strand_id
1 'polypeptide(L)'
;MMKRFLTAFIFLLLVAPAGFAREQSVLARVTVYWASGGGGSDHWTRRHVCSTGARLRAGHCAVDPRRIPYGSKVTLPDATLLAVDTGSAVRSRKAARRSGRTALERNALVVDRFFETKQQALSWARRNPYFMFVRVSPPDFRSLRISPTAVLPPNSRQRQVPATPAATAVSVQERQKLSRYAR
;
A
#
# COMPACT_ATOMS: atom_id res chain seq x y z
N MET A 1 60.51 26.35 -1.32
CA MET A 1 59.58 25.72 -0.37
C MET A 1 58.25 25.50 -1.08
N MET A 2 57.99 24.31 -1.58
CA MET A 2 56.74 23.95 -2.29
C MET A 2 55.78 23.33 -1.28
N LYS A 3 54.61 24.01 -1.06
CA LYS A 3 53.53 23.45 -0.23
C LYS A 3 52.70 22.50 -1.07
N ARG A 4 52.76 21.21 -0.73
CA ARG A 4 51.96 20.15 -1.33
C ARG A 4 50.56 20.22 -0.72
N PHE A 5 49.55 20.63 -1.48
CA PHE A 5 48.14 20.52 -1.09
C PHE A 5 47.67 19.09 -1.36
N LEU A 6 47.48 18.31 -0.31
CA LEU A 6 46.90 17.00 -0.34
C LEU A 6 45.39 17.16 -0.39
N THR A 7 44.80 17.00 -1.58
CA THR A 7 43.36 17.04 -1.80
C THR A 7 42.80 15.67 -1.37
N ALA A 8 42.22 15.61 -0.18
CA ALA A 8 41.49 14.44 0.29
C ALA A 8 40.17 14.35 -0.47
N PHE A 9 40.05 13.40 -1.41
CA PHE A 9 38.82 13.07 -2.10
C PHE A 9 37.97 12.20 -1.17
N ILE A 10 37.03 12.82 -0.48
CA ILE A 10 36.04 12.10 0.34
C ILE A 10 35.05 11.45 -0.61
N PHE A 11 35.21 10.16 -0.82
CA PHE A 11 34.24 9.31 -1.53
C PHE A 11 33.07 9.11 -0.56
N LEU A 12 32.06 9.97 -0.65
CA LEU A 12 30.78 9.79 0.03
C LEU A 12 30.08 8.60 -0.61
N LEU A 13 30.29 7.41 -0.04
CA LEU A 13 29.50 6.22 -0.37
C LEU A 13 28.05 6.50 -0.02
N LEU A 14 27.23 6.83 -1.00
CA LEU A 14 25.77 6.82 -0.90
C LEU A 14 25.35 5.36 -0.66
N VAL A 15 25.27 4.98 0.60
CA VAL A 15 24.57 3.74 1.00
C VAL A 15 23.10 3.98 0.75
N ALA A 16 22.64 3.70 -0.47
CA ALA A 16 21.22 3.60 -0.73
C ALA A 16 20.63 2.57 0.23
N PRO A 17 19.52 2.87 0.94
CA PRO A 17 18.88 1.87 1.78
C PRO A 17 18.57 0.67 0.89
N ALA A 18 19.15 -0.49 1.20
CA ALA A 18 18.91 -1.75 0.52
C ALA A 18 17.49 -2.23 0.84
N GLY A 19 16.48 -1.42 0.49
CA GLY A 19 15.08 -1.79 0.56
C GLY A 19 14.80 -2.79 -0.54
N PHE A 20 14.53 -4.02 -0.18
CA PHE A 20 13.95 -5.07 -1.03
C PHE A 20 14.41 -5.09 -2.50
N ALA A 21 15.72 -5.02 -2.75
CA ALA A 21 16.27 -5.18 -4.10
C ALA A 21 16.18 -6.65 -4.59
N ARG A 22 15.83 -7.58 -3.70
CA ARG A 22 15.78 -9.03 -3.96
C ARG A 22 14.54 -9.65 -3.33
N GLU A 23 14.03 -10.71 -3.93
CA GLU A 23 12.98 -11.54 -3.37
C GLU A 23 13.36 -12.05 -1.97
N GLN A 24 12.46 -11.95 -1.02
CA GLN A 24 12.66 -12.36 0.37
C GLN A 24 11.49 -13.21 0.88
N SER A 25 11.80 -14.25 1.65
CA SER A 25 10.81 -15.01 2.40
C SER A 25 10.72 -14.44 3.81
N VAL A 26 9.53 -14.00 4.21
CA VAL A 26 9.29 -13.37 5.52
C VAL A 26 8.08 -13.97 6.20
N LEU A 27 8.12 -14.08 7.54
CA LEU A 27 6.94 -14.46 8.30
C LEU A 27 5.95 -13.30 8.33
N ALA A 28 4.71 -13.57 7.94
CA ALA A 28 3.63 -12.59 7.95
C ALA A 28 2.42 -13.10 8.75
N ARG A 29 1.79 -12.19 9.49
CA ARG A 29 0.42 -12.35 9.98
C ARG A 29 -0.52 -11.93 8.86
N VAL A 30 -1.20 -12.88 8.23
CA VAL A 30 -2.16 -12.54 7.17
C VAL A 30 -3.54 -12.32 7.78
N THR A 31 -4.12 -11.16 7.49
CA THR A 31 -5.50 -10.77 7.83
C THR A 31 -6.31 -10.59 6.56
N VAL A 32 -7.60 -10.36 6.69
CA VAL A 32 -8.51 -10.20 5.55
C VAL A 32 -9.40 -8.99 5.75
N TYR A 33 -9.70 -8.28 4.65
CA TYR A 33 -10.69 -7.23 4.60
C TYR A 33 -11.49 -7.33 3.29
N TRP A 34 -12.66 -6.68 3.22
CA TRP A 34 -13.60 -6.87 2.13
C TRP A 34 -14.40 -5.62 1.82
N ALA A 35 -14.94 -5.52 0.59
CA ALA A 35 -15.74 -4.38 0.16
C ALA A 35 -17.22 -4.50 0.56
N SER A 36 -17.81 -5.70 0.49
CA SER A 36 -19.25 -5.91 0.69
C SER A 36 -19.56 -7.01 1.70
N GLY A 37 -20.81 -7.04 2.21
CA GLY A 37 -21.27 -8.05 3.17
C GLY A 37 -21.27 -7.57 4.64
N GLY A 38 -21.16 -6.26 4.88
CA GLY A 38 -21.30 -5.61 6.19
C GLY A 38 -20.12 -5.85 7.14
N GLY A 39 -19.91 -4.92 8.06
CA GLY A 39 -18.86 -4.94 9.10
C GLY A 39 -17.41 -5.07 8.60
N GLY A 40 -16.47 -4.46 9.31
CA GLY A 40 -15.04 -4.67 9.09
C GLY A 40 -14.38 -3.90 7.95
N SER A 41 -15.12 -3.19 7.10
CA SER A 41 -14.58 -2.33 6.04
C SER A 41 -14.93 -0.87 6.26
N ASP A 42 -14.00 0.01 5.96
CA ASP A 42 -14.22 1.44 5.97
C ASP A 42 -14.96 1.94 4.71
N HIS A 43 -15.25 3.24 4.68
CA HIS A 43 -15.94 3.87 3.56
C HIS A 43 -15.18 3.72 2.23
N TRP A 44 -13.85 3.87 2.25
CA TRP A 44 -13.01 3.81 1.04
C TRP A 44 -12.95 2.41 0.47
N THR A 45 -12.75 1.41 1.34
CA THR A 45 -12.75 -0.01 0.95
C THR A 45 -14.07 -0.41 0.28
N ARG A 46 -15.23 0.04 0.85
CA ARG A 46 -16.55 -0.23 0.24
C ARG A 46 -16.72 0.40 -1.15
N ARG A 47 -16.01 1.49 -1.42
CA ARG A 47 -15.97 2.15 -2.75
C ARG A 47 -14.85 1.65 -3.64
N HIS A 48 -14.14 0.61 -3.25
CA HIS A 48 -12.98 0.06 -3.97
C HIS A 48 -11.87 1.09 -4.21
N VAL A 49 -11.64 1.98 -3.26
CA VAL A 49 -10.55 2.97 -3.31
C VAL A 49 -9.49 2.58 -2.31
N CYS A 50 -8.25 2.41 -2.75
CA CYS A 50 -7.11 2.16 -1.88
C CYS A 50 -6.26 3.42 -1.66
N SER A 51 -5.33 3.36 -0.73
CA SER A 51 -4.48 4.49 -0.32
C SER A 51 -3.59 5.04 -1.44
N THR A 52 -3.30 4.26 -2.47
CA THR A 52 -2.54 4.71 -3.66
C THR A 52 -3.42 5.36 -4.73
N GLY A 53 -4.74 5.42 -4.53
CA GLY A 53 -5.70 5.89 -5.52
C GLY A 53 -6.07 4.85 -6.59
N ALA A 54 -5.42 3.69 -6.62
CA ALA A 54 -5.79 2.61 -7.52
C ALA A 54 -7.15 2.00 -7.12
N ARG A 55 -7.88 1.48 -8.11
CA ARG A 55 -9.11 0.73 -7.84
C ARG A 55 -8.77 -0.59 -7.15
N LEU A 56 -9.32 -0.80 -5.96
CA LEU A 56 -9.17 -2.02 -5.20
C LEU A 56 -9.91 -3.18 -5.88
N ARG A 57 -9.27 -4.35 -5.94
CA ARG A 57 -9.82 -5.55 -6.59
C ARG A 57 -9.21 -6.83 -6.02
N ALA A 58 -9.82 -7.97 -6.29
CA ALA A 58 -9.24 -9.28 -5.96
C ALA A 58 -7.78 -9.38 -6.46
N GLY A 59 -6.91 -9.98 -5.66
CA GLY A 59 -5.46 -10.01 -5.92
C GLY A 59 -4.68 -8.81 -5.38
N HIS A 60 -5.34 -7.87 -4.67
CA HIS A 60 -4.66 -6.77 -3.98
C HIS A 60 -4.51 -7.04 -2.48
N CYS A 61 -3.54 -6.37 -1.85
CA CYS A 61 -3.36 -6.38 -0.41
C CYS A 61 -2.91 -5.03 0.13
N ALA A 62 -3.18 -4.83 1.44
CA ALA A 62 -2.64 -3.73 2.21
C ALA A 62 -1.41 -4.20 3.01
N VAL A 63 -0.41 -3.32 3.07
CA VAL A 63 0.89 -3.57 3.73
C VAL A 63 1.39 -2.30 4.42
N ASP A 64 2.45 -2.42 5.21
CA ASP A 64 3.24 -1.26 5.64
C ASP A 64 4.24 -0.88 4.53
N PRO A 65 4.07 0.24 3.81
CA PRO A 65 4.92 0.61 2.67
C PRO A 65 6.37 0.93 3.06
N ARG A 66 6.66 1.15 4.35
CA ARG A 66 8.02 1.29 4.86
C ARG A 66 8.78 -0.03 4.87
N ARG A 67 8.05 -1.16 4.84
CA ARG A 67 8.61 -2.51 4.91
C ARG A 67 8.40 -3.29 3.62
N ILE A 68 7.25 -3.16 2.99
CA ILE A 68 6.91 -3.75 1.71
C ILE A 68 6.48 -2.60 0.79
N PRO A 69 7.33 -2.14 -0.13
CA PRO A 69 7.00 -1.04 -1.04
C PRO A 69 5.73 -1.32 -1.86
N TYR A 70 4.97 -0.28 -2.17
CA TYR A 70 3.85 -0.42 -3.11
C TYR A 70 4.35 -0.94 -4.48
N GLY A 71 3.52 -1.74 -5.14
CA GLY A 71 3.88 -2.45 -6.37
C GLY A 71 4.65 -3.75 -6.15
N SER A 72 5.05 -4.08 -4.91
CA SER A 72 5.63 -5.39 -4.58
C SER A 72 4.60 -6.49 -4.79
N LYS A 73 5.07 -7.66 -5.23
CA LYS A 73 4.28 -8.88 -5.26
C LYS A 73 4.46 -9.64 -3.95
N VAL A 74 3.37 -9.99 -3.30
CA VAL A 74 3.34 -10.79 -2.06
C VAL A 74 2.73 -12.13 -2.41
N THR A 75 3.58 -13.17 -2.48
CA THR A 75 3.15 -14.52 -2.85
C THR A 75 2.86 -15.34 -1.59
N LEU A 76 1.60 -15.73 -1.44
CA LEU A 76 1.08 -16.68 -0.49
C LEU A 76 1.08 -18.09 -1.11
N PRO A 77 0.85 -19.16 -0.34
CA PRO A 77 0.75 -20.51 -0.88
C PRO A 77 -0.30 -20.69 -1.99
N ASP A 78 -1.39 -19.91 -1.92
CA ASP A 78 -2.55 -20.02 -2.81
C ASP A 78 -2.71 -18.87 -3.81
N ALA A 79 -1.97 -17.77 -3.66
CA ALA A 79 -2.13 -16.60 -4.52
C ALA A 79 -0.94 -15.66 -4.47
N THR A 80 -0.73 -14.92 -5.55
CA THR A 80 0.17 -13.75 -5.58
C THR A 80 -0.66 -12.48 -5.54
N LEU A 81 -0.38 -11.62 -4.57
CA LEU A 81 -1.08 -10.35 -4.32
C LEU A 81 -0.19 -9.17 -4.70
N LEU A 82 -0.80 -8.10 -5.18
CA LEU A 82 -0.14 -6.82 -5.42
C LEU A 82 -0.33 -5.88 -4.23
N ALA A 83 0.75 -5.37 -3.67
CA ALA A 83 0.74 -4.42 -2.58
C ALA A 83 0.36 -3.02 -3.10
N VAL A 84 -0.88 -2.58 -2.87
CA VAL A 84 -1.40 -1.30 -3.37
C VAL A 84 -2.07 -0.45 -2.29
N ASP A 85 -2.23 -1.01 -1.09
CA ASP A 85 -2.98 -0.36 -0.03
C ASP A 85 -2.22 -0.35 1.28
N THR A 86 -2.67 0.49 2.22
CA THR A 86 -2.16 0.55 3.59
C THR A 86 -3.27 0.97 4.56
N GLY A 87 -3.01 0.74 5.84
CA GLY A 87 -3.89 1.19 6.91
C GLY A 87 -3.17 1.20 8.25
N SER A 88 -3.79 1.79 9.27
CA SER A 88 -3.23 1.81 10.63
C SER A 88 -3.02 0.41 11.20
N ALA A 89 -3.89 -0.55 10.86
CA ALA A 89 -3.82 -1.93 11.33
C ALA A 89 -2.55 -2.64 10.86
N VAL A 90 -2.20 -2.51 9.57
CA VAL A 90 -0.98 -3.14 9.01
C VAL A 90 0.28 -2.43 9.47
N ARG A 91 0.29 -1.10 9.51
CA ARG A 91 1.44 -0.31 9.99
C ARG A 91 1.73 -0.55 11.47
N SER A 92 0.71 -0.63 12.30
CA SER A 92 0.85 -0.87 13.74
C SER A 92 1.15 -2.33 14.07
N ARG A 93 1.00 -3.25 13.15
CA ARG A 93 1.13 -4.70 13.35
C ARG A 93 0.29 -5.24 14.52
N LYS A 94 -0.85 -4.60 14.78
CA LYS A 94 -1.71 -4.91 15.94
C LYS A 94 -2.16 -6.38 15.94
N ALA A 95 -2.50 -6.94 14.77
CA ALA A 95 -2.92 -8.33 14.64
C ALA A 95 -1.78 -9.29 15.03
N ALA A 96 -0.56 -9.09 14.55
CA ALA A 96 0.59 -9.91 14.89
C ALA A 96 0.90 -9.85 16.40
N ARG A 97 0.93 -8.65 16.98
CA ARG A 97 1.19 -8.47 18.42
C ARG A 97 0.15 -9.13 19.33
N ARG A 98 -1.13 -9.15 18.90
CA ARG A 98 -2.22 -9.73 19.71
C ARG A 98 -2.31 -11.24 19.59
N SER A 99 -2.06 -11.80 18.40
CA SER A 99 -2.25 -13.23 18.15
C SER A 99 -0.95 -14.05 18.18
N GLY A 100 0.23 -13.39 18.16
CA GLY A 100 1.52 -14.07 18.17
C GLY A 100 1.85 -14.70 19.51
N ARG A 101 2.20 -15.96 19.48
CA ARG A 101 2.62 -16.76 20.65
C ARG A 101 4.11 -16.60 20.93
N THR A 102 4.90 -16.52 19.88
CA THR A 102 6.36 -16.35 19.96
C THR A 102 6.78 -14.89 19.72
N ALA A 103 8.02 -14.53 20.05
CA ALA A 103 8.58 -13.23 19.73
C ALA A 103 8.62 -12.99 18.22
N LEU A 104 8.95 -14.03 17.44
CA LEU A 104 8.98 -13.96 15.99
C LEU A 104 7.59 -13.63 15.42
N GLU A 105 6.54 -14.30 15.86
CA GLU A 105 5.17 -14.03 15.43
C GLU A 105 4.67 -12.64 15.85
N ARG A 106 4.95 -12.20 17.08
CA ARG A 106 4.59 -10.84 17.53
C ARG A 106 5.28 -9.74 16.73
N ASN A 107 6.45 -10.03 16.17
CA ASN A 107 7.21 -9.12 15.32
C ASN A 107 6.96 -9.31 13.82
N ALA A 108 6.15 -10.29 13.42
CA ALA A 108 5.82 -10.56 12.02
C ALA A 108 5.20 -9.33 11.33
N LEU A 109 5.43 -9.23 10.04
CA LEU A 109 4.73 -8.27 9.20
C LEU A 109 3.23 -8.57 9.18
N VAL A 110 2.40 -7.57 8.93
CA VAL A 110 0.98 -7.79 8.68
C VAL A 110 0.70 -7.52 7.22
N VAL A 111 0.09 -8.49 6.56
CA VAL A 111 -0.43 -8.40 5.21
C VAL A 111 -1.93 -8.56 5.29
N ASP A 112 -2.68 -7.57 4.81
CA ASP A 112 -4.14 -7.60 4.83
C ASP A 112 -4.65 -7.87 3.40
N ARG A 113 -5.22 -9.07 3.19
CA ARG A 113 -5.65 -9.54 1.88
C ARG A 113 -7.05 -9.03 1.59
N PHE A 114 -7.23 -8.40 0.43
CA PHE A 114 -8.53 -7.93 -0.03
C PHE A 114 -9.38 -9.05 -0.63
N PHE A 115 -10.69 -9.00 -0.34
CA PHE A 115 -11.72 -9.81 -0.96
C PHE A 115 -12.92 -8.93 -1.35
N GLU A 116 -13.66 -9.32 -2.37
CA GLU A 116 -14.86 -8.59 -2.77
C GLU A 116 -15.97 -8.70 -1.72
N THR A 117 -16.11 -9.88 -1.10
CA THR A 117 -17.18 -10.15 -0.14
C THR A 117 -16.66 -10.68 1.20
N LYS A 118 -17.40 -10.38 2.26
CA LYS A 118 -17.17 -10.91 3.62
C LYS A 118 -17.13 -12.45 3.63
N GLN A 119 -18.04 -13.09 2.90
CA GLN A 119 -18.12 -14.54 2.85
C GLN A 119 -16.83 -15.16 2.29
N GLN A 120 -16.31 -14.63 1.19
CA GLN A 120 -15.01 -15.06 0.61
C GLN A 120 -13.87 -14.87 1.61
N ALA A 121 -13.79 -13.69 2.24
CA ALA A 121 -12.75 -13.35 3.21
C ALA A 121 -12.75 -14.32 4.40
N LEU A 122 -13.90 -14.52 5.04
CA LEU A 122 -14.01 -15.39 6.20
C LEU A 122 -13.82 -16.87 5.84
N SER A 123 -14.30 -17.30 4.67
CA SER A 123 -14.07 -18.66 4.18
C SER A 123 -12.58 -18.93 3.96
N TRP A 124 -11.84 -17.98 3.37
CA TRP A 124 -10.40 -18.10 3.22
C TRP A 124 -9.70 -18.11 4.58
N ALA A 125 -10.03 -17.20 5.49
CA ALA A 125 -9.41 -17.08 6.80
C ALA A 125 -9.58 -18.33 7.69
N ARG A 126 -10.70 -19.05 7.55
CA ARG A 126 -10.94 -20.29 8.28
C ARG A 126 -10.08 -21.47 7.81
N ARG A 127 -9.66 -21.47 6.55
CA ARG A 127 -8.88 -22.55 5.93
C ARG A 127 -7.38 -22.33 5.95
N ASN A 128 -6.94 -21.14 6.33
CA ASN A 128 -5.53 -20.76 6.27
C ASN A 128 -4.99 -20.42 7.66
N PRO A 129 -3.71 -20.72 7.93
CA PRO A 129 -3.09 -20.37 9.20
C PRO A 129 -2.97 -18.84 9.32
N TYR A 130 -2.99 -18.35 10.54
CA TYR A 130 -2.83 -16.92 10.83
C TYR A 130 -1.45 -16.39 10.48
N PHE A 131 -0.42 -17.20 10.70
CA PHE A 131 0.97 -16.89 10.39
C PHE A 131 1.46 -17.85 9.31
N MET A 132 2.08 -17.29 8.29
CA MET A 132 2.68 -18.06 7.20
C MET A 132 3.90 -17.33 6.63
N PHE A 133 4.81 -18.08 6.05
CA PHE A 133 5.87 -17.51 5.26
C PHE A 133 5.31 -17.07 3.90
N VAL A 134 5.58 -15.82 3.56
CA VAL A 134 5.22 -15.24 2.27
C VAL A 134 6.49 -14.80 1.55
N ARG A 135 6.49 -14.92 0.22
CA ARG A 135 7.59 -14.36 -0.59
C ARG A 135 7.20 -12.95 -1.01
N VAL A 136 8.11 -12.02 -0.79
CA VAL A 136 7.96 -10.63 -1.21
C VAL A 136 8.97 -10.34 -2.31
N SER A 137 8.48 -10.08 -3.52
CA SER A 137 9.28 -9.64 -4.65
C SER A 137 9.11 -8.13 -4.80
N PRO A 138 10.20 -7.36 -4.91
CA PRO A 138 10.12 -5.91 -5.06
C PRO A 138 9.36 -5.52 -6.33
N PRO A 139 8.88 -4.26 -6.42
CA PRO A 139 8.28 -3.76 -7.65
C PRO A 139 9.29 -3.81 -8.78
N ASP A 140 8.86 -4.31 -9.93
CA ASP A 140 9.69 -4.34 -11.14
C ASP A 140 9.70 -2.97 -11.81
N PHE A 141 10.64 -2.12 -11.40
CA PHE A 141 10.83 -0.80 -12.02
C PHE A 141 11.40 -0.87 -13.45
N ARG A 142 11.88 -2.03 -13.91
CA ARG A 142 12.37 -2.20 -15.28
C ARG A 142 11.23 -2.25 -16.29
N SER A 143 10.09 -2.80 -15.90
CA SER A 143 8.89 -2.84 -16.74
C SER A 143 8.19 -1.47 -16.86
N LEU A 144 8.53 -0.52 -15.98
CA LEU A 144 8.01 0.86 -16.02
C LEU A 144 8.88 1.80 -16.88
N ARG A 145 10.00 1.35 -17.42
CA ARG A 145 10.68 2.08 -18.48
C ARG A 145 9.86 1.95 -19.75
N ILE A 146 8.91 2.88 -19.90
CA ILE A 146 8.24 3.18 -21.15
C ILE A 146 9.35 3.26 -22.21
N SER A 147 9.25 2.42 -23.23
CA SER A 147 10.11 2.51 -24.42
C SER A 147 10.10 3.96 -24.90
N PRO A 148 11.26 4.58 -25.17
CA PRO A 148 11.32 6.00 -25.57
C PRO A 148 10.70 6.28 -26.95
N THR A 149 9.94 5.36 -27.51
CA THR A 149 9.40 5.44 -28.89
C THR A 149 7.87 5.56 -28.93
N ALA A 150 7.25 6.19 -27.93
CA ALA A 150 5.92 6.75 -28.14
C ALA A 150 6.08 8.19 -28.63
N VAL A 151 6.34 8.34 -29.93
CA VAL A 151 6.16 9.61 -30.63
C VAL A 151 4.70 10.02 -30.42
N LEU A 152 4.48 11.05 -29.63
CA LEU A 152 3.18 11.70 -29.51
C LEU A 152 2.74 12.13 -30.91
N PRO A 153 1.52 11.78 -31.35
CA PRO A 153 1.01 12.29 -32.61
C PRO A 153 0.90 13.82 -32.50
N PRO A 154 1.35 14.58 -33.51
CA PRO A 154 1.20 16.01 -33.50
C PRO A 154 -0.29 16.35 -33.63
N ASN A 155 -0.76 17.15 -32.67
CA ASN A 155 -2.01 17.90 -32.78
C ASN A 155 -3.33 17.20 -32.42
N SER A 156 -3.68 17.27 -31.12
CA SER A 156 -5.09 17.34 -30.75
C SER A 156 -5.37 18.71 -30.12
N ARG A 157 -6.20 19.47 -30.79
CA ARG A 157 -6.70 20.79 -30.47
C ARG A 157 -7.03 20.94 -29.00
N GLN A 158 -6.54 21.99 -28.37
CA GLN A 158 -6.99 22.49 -27.07
C GLN A 158 -8.51 22.57 -27.03
N ARG A 159 -9.16 21.64 -26.32
CA ARG A 159 -10.54 21.83 -25.87
C ARG A 159 -10.50 22.87 -24.77
N GLN A 160 -11.03 24.05 -25.04
CA GLN A 160 -11.36 25.04 -24.06
C GLN A 160 -12.30 24.41 -23.03
N VAL A 161 -11.86 24.36 -21.76
CA VAL A 161 -12.70 24.01 -20.62
C VAL A 161 -13.59 25.19 -20.34
N PRO A 162 -14.93 25.05 -20.29
CA PRO A 162 -15.81 26.12 -19.86
C PRO A 162 -15.57 26.43 -18.38
N ALA A 163 -15.49 27.71 -18.05
CA ALA A 163 -15.33 28.20 -16.68
C ALA A 163 -16.48 27.71 -15.80
N THR A 164 -16.15 27.04 -14.70
CA THR A 164 -17.09 26.62 -13.65
C THR A 164 -17.57 27.87 -12.89
N PRO A 165 -18.88 28.05 -12.66
CA PRO A 165 -19.35 29.14 -11.82
C PRO A 165 -18.97 28.91 -10.37
N ALA A 166 -18.66 30.01 -9.68
CA ALA A 166 -18.18 30.09 -8.31
C ALA A 166 -19.06 29.30 -7.32
N ALA A 167 -18.42 28.44 -6.53
CA ALA A 167 -19.05 27.74 -5.43
C ALA A 167 -19.45 28.73 -4.34
N THR A 168 -20.74 28.74 -4.01
CA THR A 168 -21.35 29.50 -2.94
C THR A 168 -20.78 29.05 -1.57
N ALA A 169 -20.25 30.00 -0.82
CA ALA A 169 -19.71 29.77 0.50
C ALA A 169 -20.78 29.25 1.47
N VAL A 170 -20.61 28.03 1.96
CA VAL A 170 -21.43 27.44 3.02
C VAL A 170 -21.05 28.09 4.34
N SER A 171 -22.04 28.65 5.06
CA SER A 171 -21.89 29.47 6.26
C SER A 171 -21.31 28.66 7.44
N VAL A 172 -20.56 29.36 8.30
CA VAL A 172 -19.89 28.83 9.51
C VAL A 172 -20.85 28.16 10.50
N GLN A 173 -22.15 28.43 10.44
CA GLN A 173 -23.15 27.87 11.35
C GLN A 173 -23.49 26.40 11.10
N GLU A 174 -23.28 25.89 9.90
CA GLU A 174 -23.56 24.47 9.60
C GLU A 174 -22.50 23.50 10.12
N ARG A 175 -21.28 23.98 10.36
CA ARG A 175 -20.19 23.16 10.92
C ARG A 175 -20.36 22.82 12.41
N GLN A 176 -21.11 23.61 13.16
CA GLN A 176 -21.34 23.38 14.59
C GLN A 176 -22.41 22.33 14.89
N LYS A 177 -23.31 22.04 13.95
CA LYS A 177 -24.35 21.00 14.16
C LYS A 177 -23.86 19.57 14.02
N LEU A 178 -22.80 19.33 13.24
CA LEU A 178 -22.27 17.99 13.01
C LEU A 178 -21.33 17.47 14.11
N SER A 179 -20.87 18.34 15.02
CA SER A 179 -19.99 17.96 16.15
C SER A 179 -20.75 17.33 17.34
N ARG A 180 -22.08 17.35 17.37
CA ARG A 180 -22.87 16.85 18.52
C ARG A 180 -23.35 15.39 18.40
N TYR A 181 -23.05 14.70 17.30
CA TYR A 181 -23.46 13.31 17.08
C TYR A 181 -22.31 12.28 17.08
N ALA A 182 -21.12 12.67 17.57
CA ALA A 182 -19.97 11.77 17.72
C ALA A 182 -19.59 11.68 19.21
N ARG A 183 -20.43 11.01 19.99
CA ARG A 183 -20.09 10.42 21.30
C ARG A 183 -20.62 9.01 21.38
#